data_b86cc3d02e942dcfe983a03761e3ba13
#
_entry.id   b86cc3d02e942dcfe983a03761e3ba13
#
_cell.length_a   1.000
_cell.length_b   1.000
_cell.length_c   1.000
_cell.angle_alpha   90.00
_cell.angle_beta   90.00
_cell.angle_gamma   90.00
#
_symmetry.space_group_name_H-M   'P 1'
#
loop_
_entity.id
_entity.type
_entity.pdbx_description
1 polymer ?
#
loop_
_entity_poly.entity_id
_entity_poly.type
_entity_poly.pdbx_seq_one_letter_code
_entity_poly.pdbx_strand_id
1 'polypeptide(L)'
;MGMILLGLRNLFRSKPRLAVVVILIAIPFFLLLIMKAIGDGIHSQTEALKRDVNTLLQLRARGSMGHINMVGQDRILPQNTLEKVKQIEHVVDVEPYLLAMAPITEPNFVMHVGLEPNAEKRLESHGEAGSPRIIAGRDFTSNDRGQDVAIIGQGYAKWAGIMPQDIESGKARLVVDPTRTHPVIFRMDRPKRTLNIIGMYASGYVFGDLQLFMPLDTFRDIYAVNQGISWVFVRVNSVDNVESVTKRLQEVVGDVADILAPKGAAVFTATTSRTVTRLTVVGGLLALVLMITVIFFVTLMQVRERSKEIGTLKAIGASDGGVTIEVLTEAIALTILGGLFALILFRIVGEAITGPVFAFGITPFLPSHYKPLVQSLSVSNQISASGLGVLVFVAFLASAIGSAYGLWQVIKLSPLEAMKHE
;
A
#
# COMPACT_ATOMS: atom_id res chain seq x y z
N MET A 1 -37.74 -22.21 16.83
CA MET A 1 -36.65 -23.07 16.34
C MET A 1 -36.95 -23.72 14.97
N GLY A 2 -38.20 -24.12 14.67
CA GLY A 2 -38.58 -24.74 13.39
C GLY A 2 -38.38 -23.86 12.15
N MET A 3 -38.70 -22.54 12.22
CA MET A 3 -38.64 -21.62 11.07
C MET A 3 -37.23 -21.31 10.63
N ILE A 4 -36.26 -21.20 11.56
CA ILE A 4 -34.84 -21.02 11.25
C ILE A 4 -34.28 -22.24 10.51
N LEU A 5 -34.61 -23.45 10.99
CA LEU A 5 -34.19 -24.70 10.35
C LEU A 5 -34.80 -24.88 8.95
N LEU A 6 -36.06 -24.44 8.76
CA LEU A 6 -36.72 -24.43 7.46
C LEU A 6 -36.02 -23.48 6.48
N GLY A 7 -35.67 -22.25 6.89
CA GLY A 7 -34.91 -21.31 6.05
C GLY A 7 -33.56 -21.88 5.58
N LEU A 8 -32.80 -22.50 6.50
CA LEU A 8 -31.51 -23.13 6.15
C LEU A 8 -31.68 -24.34 5.21
N ARG A 9 -32.70 -25.17 5.41
CA ARG A 9 -32.99 -26.34 4.55
C ARG A 9 -33.40 -25.91 3.15
N ASN A 10 -34.12 -24.83 3.01
CA ASN A 10 -34.59 -24.30 1.74
C ASN A 10 -33.45 -23.79 0.85
N LEU A 11 -32.37 -23.24 1.44
CA LEU A 11 -31.17 -22.82 0.73
C LEU A 11 -30.57 -23.94 -0.13
N PHE A 12 -30.54 -25.18 0.37
CA PHE A 12 -29.90 -26.30 -0.31
C PHE A 12 -30.82 -27.05 -1.26
N ARG A 13 -32.08 -26.64 -1.43
CA ARG A 13 -33.06 -27.28 -2.30
C ARG A 13 -32.70 -27.18 -3.78
N SER A 14 -32.03 -26.10 -4.21
CA SER A 14 -31.57 -25.87 -5.58
C SER A 14 -30.11 -25.44 -5.60
N LYS A 15 -29.18 -26.37 -5.79
CA LYS A 15 -27.74 -26.15 -5.82
C LYS A 15 -27.29 -25.14 -6.88
N PRO A 16 -27.77 -25.20 -8.17
CA PRO A 16 -27.33 -24.23 -9.17
C PRO A 16 -27.78 -22.80 -8.84
N ARG A 17 -28.99 -22.61 -8.30
CA ARG A 17 -29.49 -21.32 -7.85
C ARG A 17 -28.67 -20.78 -6.68
N LEU A 18 -28.39 -21.62 -5.69
CA LEU A 18 -27.53 -21.26 -4.55
C LEU A 18 -26.16 -20.77 -5.03
N ALA A 19 -25.53 -21.49 -5.97
CA ALA A 19 -24.24 -21.10 -6.51
C ALA A 19 -24.27 -19.71 -7.18
N VAL A 20 -25.26 -19.45 -8.03
CA VAL A 20 -25.43 -18.15 -8.70
C VAL A 20 -25.63 -17.01 -7.69
N VAL A 21 -26.48 -17.21 -6.69
CA VAL A 21 -26.75 -16.19 -5.67
C VAL A 21 -25.53 -15.92 -4.79
N VAL A 22 -24.82 -16.97 -4.38
CA VAL A 22 -23.59 -16.86 -3.60
C VAL A 22 -22.51 -16.07 -4.39
N ILE A 23 -22.34 -16.37 -5.68
CA ILE A 23 -21.40 -15.62 -6.53
C ILE A 23 -21.82 -14.15 -6.66
N LEU A 24 -23.11 -13.88 -6.89
CA LEU A 24 -23.63 -12.52 -7.01
C LEU A 24 -23.38 -11.69 -5.75
N ILE A 25 -23.56 -12.26 -4.57
CA ILE A 25 -23.30 -11.61 -3.28
C ILE A 25 -21.78 -11.50 -3.03
N ALA A 26 -21.01 -12.46 -3.48
CA ALA A 26 -19.55 -12.47 -3.30
C ALA A 26 -18.84 -11.33 -4.04
N ILE A 27 -19.34 -10.89 -5.19
CA ILE A 27 -18.72 -9.82 -5.99
C ILE A 27 -18.59 -8.51 -5.19
N PRO A 28 -19.67 -7.90 -4.66
CA PRO A 28 -19.54 -6.68 -3.87
C PRO A 28 -18.76 -6.88 -2.56
N PHE A 29 -18.84 -8.07 -1.96
CA PHE A 29 -18.02 -8.42 -0.80
C PHE A 29 -16.53 -8.43 -1.15
N PHE A 30 -16.17 -9.04 -2.26
CA PHE A 30 -14.80 -9.09 -2.76
C PHE A 30 -14.26 -7.67 -3.04
N LEU A 31 -15.10 -6.80 -3.61
CA LEU A 31 -14.72 -5.39 -3.82
C LEU A 31 -14.50 -4.66 -2.50
N LEU A 32 -15.34 -4.89 -1.48
CA LEU A 32 -15.14 -4.35 -0.13
C LEU A 32 -13.82 -4.84 0.49
N LEU A 33 -13.48 -6.12 0.34
CA LEU A 33 -12.22 -6.69 0.81
C LEU A 33 -11.01 -6.02 0.15
N ILE A 34 -11.05 -5.81 -1.17
CA ILE A 34 -9.99 -5.09 -1.90
C ILE A 34 -9.85 -3.66 -1.38
N MET A 35 -10.94 -2.90 -1.28
CA MET A 35 -10.90 -1.53 -0.78
C MET A 35 -10.35 -1.46 0.65
N LYS A 36 -10.75 -2.39 1.50
CA LYS A 36 -10.25 -2.49 2.87
C LYS A 36 -8.76 -2.84 2.92
N ALA A 37 -8.30 -3.80 2.12
CA ALA A 37 -6.89 -4.19 2.05
C ALA A 37 -6.00 -3.02 1.59
N ILE A 38 -6.43 -2.27 0.57
CA ILE A 38 -5.74 -1.07 0.11
C ILE A 38 -5.69 -0.01 1.23
N GLY A 39 -6.81 0.23 1.91
CA GLY A 39 -6.89 1.20 3.01
C GLY A 39 -5.97 0.82 4.18
N ASP A 40 -6.01 -0.43 4.63
CA ASP A 40 -5.18 -0.93 5.73
C ASP A 40 -3.69 -0.92 5.36
N GLY A 41 -3.34 -1.31 4.14
CA GLY A 41 -1.97 -1.27 3.63
C GLY A 41 -1.38 0.13 3.66
N ILE A 42 -2.13 1.14 3.24
CA ILE A 42 -1.68 2.54 3.27
C ILE A 42 -1.60 3.08 4.69
N HIS A 43 -2.58 2.75 5.52
CA HIS A 43 -2.57 3.19 6.92
C HIS A 43 -1.35 2.64 7.67
N SER A 44 -1.06 1.35 7.53
CA SER A 44 0.10 0.73 8.17
C SER A 44 1.43 1.32 7.69
N GLN A 45 1.56 1.59 6.38
CA GLN A 45 2.74 2.26 5.81
C GLN A 45 2.89 3.70 6.33
N THR A 46 1.78 4.44 6.44
CA THR A 46 1.80 5.82 6.95
C THR A 46 2.20 5.86 8.43
N GLU A 47 1.71 4.93 9.24
CA GLU A 47 2.07 4.85 10.67
C GLU A 47 3.52 4.40 10.88
N ALA A 48 4.04 3.50 10.05
CA ALA A 48 5.46 3.14 10.08
C ALA A 48 6.34 4.36 9.78
N LEU A 49 6.02 5.11 8.72
CA LEU A 49 6.73 6.36 8.38
C LEU A 49 6.69 7.40 9.50
N LYS A 50 5.58 7.55 10.22
CA LYS A 50 5.48 8.51 11.32
C LYS A 50 6.39 8.15 12.51
N ARG A 51 6.60 6.88 12.82
CA ARG A 51 7.41 6.46 13.98
C ARG A 51 8.89 6.77 13.81
N ASP A 52 9.41 6.57 12.61
CA ASP A 52 10.84 6.64 12.35
C ASP A 52 11.33 8.05 11.96
N VAL A 53 10.42 8.92 11.55
CA VAL A 53 10.74 10.23 10.94
C VAL A 53 10.68 11.42 11.92
N ASN A 54 10.18 11.25 13.14
CA ASN A 54 9.90 12.38 14.03
C ASN A 54 11.14 13.20 14.48
N THR A 55 12.33 12.60 14.45
CA THR A 55 13.60 13.26 14.81
C THR A 55 14.54 13.47 13.63
N LEU A 56 14.12 13.12 12.42
CA LEU A 56 14.95 13.17 11.22
C LEU A 56 14.59 14.40 10.38
N LEU A 57 15.52 15.34 10.26
CA LEU A 57 15.42 16.51 9.39
C LEU A 57 16.12 16.21 8.07
N GLN A 58 15.57 16.70 6.96
CA GLN A 58 16.19 16.58 5.65
C GLN A 58 16.59 17.94 5.13
N LEU A 59 17.84 18.07 4.70
CA LEU A 59 18.35 19.25 4.00
C LEU A 59 18.46 18.95 2.51
N ARG A 60 18.04 19.90 1.70
CA ARG A 60 18.16 19.88 0.23
C ARG A 60 18.72 21.21 -0.25
N ALA A 61 19.29 21.23 -1.43
CA ALA A 61 19.75 22.50 -2.00
C ALA A 61 18.57 23.46 -2.16
N ARG A 62 18.78 24.73 -1.81
CA ARG A 62 17.78 25.78 -1.79
C ARG A 62 17.08 25.94 -3.14
N GLY A 63 15.76 26.02 -3.12
CA GLY A 63 14.93 26.16 -4.31
C GLY A 63 14.94 24.94 -5.24
N SER A 64 15.38 23.78 -4.75
CA SER A 64 15.22 22.54 -5.48
C SER A 64 13.75 22.18 -5.53
N MET A 65 13.22 22.09 -6.74
CA MET A 65 11.81 21.72 -6.95
C MET A 65 11.62 20.22 -6.75
N GLY A 66 10.74 19.87 -5.80
CA GLY A 66 10.30 18.51 -5.60
C GLY A 66 11.29 17.61 -4.85
N HIS A 67 11.04 16.31 -4.88
CA HIS A 67 11.67 15.31 -4.01
C HIS A 67 13.06 14.85 -4.46
N ILE A 68 13.63 15.38 -5.55
CA ILE A 68 14.74 14.73 -6.24
C ILE A 68 15.82 15.76 -6.60
N ASN A 69 16.81 15.91 -5.70
CA ASN A 69 18.08 16.55 -6.03
C ASN A 69 19.06 15.49 -6.52
N MET A 70 19.01 15.21 -7.81
CA MET A 70 19.88 14.21 -8.40
C MET A 70 21.25 14.80 -8.77
N VAL A 71 22.25 13.94 -8.75
CA VAL A 71 23.56 14.26 -9.30
C VAL A 71 23.43 14.69 -10.75
N GLY A 72 24.16 15.72 -11.14
CA GLY A 72 24.10 16.32 -12.46
C GLY A 72 23.07 17.43 -12.61
N GLN A 73 22.32 17.77 -11.55
CA GLN A 73 21.50 18.99 -11.50
C GLN A 73 22.33 20.16 -10.96
N ASP A 74 21.99 21.38 -11.37
CA ASP A 74 22.71 22.60 -11.01
C ASP A 74 22.62 22.96 -9.52
N ARG A 75 21.78 22.24 -8.76
CA ARG A 75 21.48 22.55 -7.35
C ARG A 75 21.75 21.35 -6.47
N ILE A 76 22.98 21.25 -5.99
CA ILE A 76 23.43 20.31 -4.98
C ILE A 76 24.01 21.07 -3.78
N LEU A 77 23.94 20.47 -2.59
CA LEU A 77 24.50 21.08 -1.38
C LEU A 77 26.03 21.05 -1.44
N PRO A 78 26.68 22.16 -1.01
CA PRO A 78 28.13 22.16 -0.85
C PRO A 78 28.61 21.17 0.20
N GLN A 79 29.80 20.57 0.01
CA GLN A 79 30.37 19.59 0.93
C GLN A 79 30.57 20.12 2.36
N ASN A 80 30.92 21.41 2.51
CA ASN A 80 31.11 22.05 3.82
C ASN A 80 29.82 22.19 4.64
N THR A 81 28.65 21.95 4.05
CA THR A 81 27.37 21.93 4.76
C THR A 81 27.37 20.91 5.90
N LEU A 82 28.03 19.74 5.70
CA LEU A 82 28.09 18.69 6.72
C LEU A 82 28.78 19.16 8.00
N GLU A 83 29.92 19.84 7.85
CA GLU A 83 30.72 20.30 9.00
C GLU A 83 29.96 21.36 9.79
N LYS A 84 29.29 22.30 9.11
CA LYS A 84 28.46 23.30 9.74
C LYS A 84 27.28 22.70 10.52
N VAL A 85 26.64 21.69 9.95
CA VAL A 85 25.47 21.05 10.56
C VAL A 85 25.86 20.17 11.75
N LYS A 86 27.01 19.47 11.69
CA LYS A 86 27.52 18.65 12.80
C LYS A 86 27.81 19.43 14.08
N GLN A 87 28.07 20.73 13.98
CA GLN A 87 28.37 21.59 15.12
C GLN A 87 27.13 22.11 15.84
N ILE A 88 25.94 21.86 15.33
CA ILE A 88 24.67 22.32 15.93
C ILE A 88 24.35 21.46 17.14
N GLU A 89 24.05 22.11 18.26
CA GLU A 89 23.63 21.44 19.49
C GLU A 89 22.38 20.60 19.27
N HIS A 90 22.28 19.46 19.94
CA HIS A 90 21.21 18.46 19.80
C HIS A 90 21.22 17.67 18.48
N VAL A 91 22.12 17.92 17.55
CA VAL A 91 22.36 17.07 16.40
C VAL A 91 23.19 15.86 16.82
N VAL A 92 22.66 14.67 16.61
CA VAL A 92 23.30 13.41 16.98
C VAL A 92 24.07 12.84 15.81
N ASP A 93 23.51 12.98 14.59
CA ASP A 93 24.05 12.39 13.40
C ASP A 93 23.74 13.21 12.15
N VAL A 94 24.66 13.17 11.18
CA VAL A 94 24.54 13.90 9.90
C VAL A 94 25.02 13.00 8.79
N GLU A 95 24.10 12.60 7.93
CA GLU A 95 24.32 11.62 6.89
C GLU A 95 24.19 12.24 5.50
N PRO A 96 25.23 12.21 4.67
CA PRO A 96 25.17 12.65 3.30
C PRO A 96 24.63 11.54 2.38
N TYR A 97 23.76 11.92 1.45
CA TYR A 97 23.23 11.07 0.41
C TYR A 97 23.47 11.66 -0.96
N LEU A 98 23.89 10.80 -1.89
CA LEU A 98 23.93 11.09 -3.30
C LEU A 98 22.87 10.28 -4.02
N LEU A 99 22.20 10.89 -4.99
CA LEU A 99 21.06 10.31 -5.67
C LEU A 99 21.22 10.39 -7.17
N ALA A 100 20.92 9.27 -7.84
CA ALA A 100 20.78 9.22 -9.29
C ALA A 100 19.55 8.38 -9.65
N MET A 101 18.83 8.75 -10.69
CA MET A 101 17.78 7.92 -11.26
C MET A 101 18.35 7.13 -12.43
N ALA A 102 18.16 5.83 -12.41
CA ALA A 102 18.57 4.94 -13.48
C ALA A 102 17.35 4.27 -14.12
N PRO A 103 17.28 4.16 -15.46
CA PRO A 103 16.20 3.42 -16.11
C PRO A 103 16.38 1.93 -15.88
N ILE A 104 15.27 1.25 -15.60
CA ILE A 104 15.21 -0.22 -15.65
C ILE A 104 14.82 -0.65 -17.07
N THR A 105 13.68 -0.17 -17.51
CA THR A 105 13.16 -0.26 -18.87
C THR A 105 12.48 1.08 -19.16
N GLU A 106 12.71 1.66 -20.29
CA GLU A 106 12.05 2.93 -20.55
C GLU A 106 10.51 2.75 -20.60
N PRO A 107 9.75 3.57 -19.89
CA PRO A 107 10.12 4.79 -19.15
C PRO A 107 10.33 4.61 -17.63
N ASN A 108 10.70 3.42 -17.17
CA ASN A 108 10.77 3.07 -15.74
C ASN A 108 12.13 3.40 -15.16
N PHE A 109 12.13 4.05 -13.99
CA PHE A 109 13.35 4.45 -13.30
C PHE A 109 13.38 3.91 -11.88
N VAL A 110 14.57 3.60 -11.42
CA VAL A 110 14.89 3.28 -10.02
C VAL A 110 15.84 4.33 -9.47
N MET A 111 15.88 4.45 -8.16
CA MET A 111 16.77 5.38 -7.50
C MET A 111 18.04 4.64 -7.05
N HIS A 112 19.20 5.11 -7.48
CA HIS A 112 20.49 4.72 -6.94
C HIS A 112 20.90 5.72 -5.87
N VAL A 113 21.26 5.21 -4.71
CA VAL A 113 21.56 5.99 -3.50
C VAL A 113 22.97 5.65 -3.01
N GLY A 114 23.82 6.65 -2.98
CA GLY A 114 25.13 6.57 -2.34
C GLY A 114 25.02 7.02 -0.89
N LEU A 115 25.45 6.18 0.05
CA LEU A 115 25.44 6.44 1.49
C LEU A 115 26.75 6.00 2.15
N GLU A 116 27.04 6.54 3.34
CA GLU A 116 28.21 6.09 4.13
C GLU A 116 27.92 4.74 4.77
N PRO A 117 28.66 3.66 4.41
CA PRO A 117 28.51 2.38 5.08
C PRO A 117 29.10 2.46 6.49
N ASN A 118 28.28 2.20 7.49
CA ASN A 118 28.72 2.22 8.88
C ASN A 118 28.09 1.03 9.62
N ALA A 119 28.92 0.27 10.34
CA ALA A 119 28.47 -0.88 11.11
C ALA A 119 27.46 -0.53 12.22
N GLU A 120 27.51 0.70 12.73
CA GLU A 120 26.59 1.20 13.77
C GLU A 120 25.27 1.76 13.18
N LYS A 121 25.28 2.05 11.88
CA LYS A 121 24.15 2.63 11.17
C LYS A 121 23.57 1.59 10.22
N ARG A 122 22.50 1.00 10.64
CA ARG A 122 21.76 0.05 9.81
C ARG A 122 20.90 0.80 8.79
N LEU A 123 20.72 0.22 7.64
CA LEU A 123 19.78 0.70 6.63
C LEU A 123 18.38 0.93 7.23
N GLU A 124 18.02 0.14 8.24
CA GLU A 124 16.79 0.28 9.04
C GLU A 124 16.66 1.64 9.75
N SER A 125 17.75 2.38 9.94
CA SER A 125 17.75 3.71 10.58
C SER A 125 17.64 4.88 9.59
N HIS A 126 17.67 4.62 8.29
CA HIS A 126 17.74 5.65 7.24
C HIS A 126 16.36 6.03 6.65
N GLY A 127 15.38 5.92 7.38
CA GLY A 127 13.99 6.28 7.47
C GLY A 127 13.25 7.10 6.41
N GLU A 128 13.61 7.11 5.12
CA GLU A 128 12.73 7.69 4.09
C GLU A 128 11.61 6.76 3.63
N ALA A 129 11.77 5.48 3.84
CA ALA A 129 10.94 4.48 3.21
C ALA A 129 10.25 3.50 4.19
N GLY A 130 10.02 3.92 5.42
CA GLY A 130 9.73 2.98 6.50
C GLY A 130 11.02 2.25 6.90
N SER A 131 11.06 1.59 8.03
CA SER A 131 12.27 0.87 8.46
C SER A 131 12.57 -0.28 7.51
N PRO A 132 13.52 -0.16 6.57
CA PRO A 132 13.83 -1.23 5.63
C PRO A 132 14.38 -2.42 6.41
N ARG A 133 13.76 -3.56 6.24
CA ARG A 133 14.18 -4.81 6.85
C ARG A 133 14.93 -5.65 5.85
N ILE A 134 16.14 -6.09 6.20
CA ILE A 134 16.88 -7.06 5.37
C ILE A 134 16.12 -8.39 5.35
N ILE A 135 15.79 -8.84 4.16
CA ILE A 135 15.04 -10.09 3.92
C ILE A 135 15.91 -11.20 3.32
N ALA A 136 17.08 -10.87 2.78
CA ALA A 136 18.10 -11.83 2.33
C ALA A 136 19.49 -11.19 2.38
N GLY A 137 20.52 -11.99 2.65
CA GLY A 137 21.89 -11.51 2.75
C GLY A 137 22.16 -10.69 4.01
N ARG A 138 22.93 -9.61 3.89
CA ARG A 138 23.37 -8.76 5.02
C ARG A 138 23.28 -7.27 4.70
N ASP A 139 23.30 -6.47 5.76
CA ASP A 139 23.46 -5.01 5.69
C ASP A 139 24.92 -4.60 5.48
N PHE A 140 25.15 -3.32 5.21
CA PHE A 140 26.49 -2.73 5.10
C PHE A 140 27.26 -2.81 6.40
N THR A 141 28.57 -2.91 6.24
CA THR A 141 29.57 -2.77 7.32
C THR A 141 30.58 -1.70 6.92
N SER A 142 31.33 -1.19 7.88
CA SER A 142 32.40 -0.21 7.60
C SER A 142 33.46 -0.72 6.60
N ASN A 143 33.61 -2.05 6.48
CA ASN A 143 34.52 -2.67 5.54
C ASN A 143 34.05 -2.61 4.08
N ASP A 144 32.79 -2.28 3.85
CA ASP A 144 32.21 -2.17 2.51
C ASP A 144 32.51 -0.81 1.84
N ARG A 145 33.16 0.11 2.56
CA ARG A 145 33.56 1.42 2.03
C ARG A 145 34.46 1.25 0.78
N GLY A 146 34.07 1.91 -0.31
CA GLY A 146 34.78 1.85 -1.59
C GLY A 146 34.71 0.51 -2.30
N GLN A 147 33.95 -0.46 -1.79
CA GLN A 147 33.78 -1.76 -2.44
C GLN A 147 32.61 -1.73 -3.44
N ASP A 148 32.74 -2.56 -4.51
CA ASP A 148 31.71 -2.74 -5.52
C ASP A 148 30.56 -3.63 -5.01
N VAL A 149 29.90 -3.20 -3.94
CA VAL A 149 28.78 -3.90 -3.31
C VAL A 149 27.55 -3.02 -3.27
N ALA A 150 26.39 -3.65 -3.25
CA ALA A 150 25.13 -2.92 -3.11
C ALA A 150 24.07 -3.75 -2.38
N ILE A 151 23.09 -3.04 -1.82
CA ILE A 151 21.86 -3.60 -1.23
C ILE A 151 20.70 -3.15 -2.10
N ILE A 152 19.85 -4.09 -2.50
CA ILE A 152 18.76 -3.86 -3.44
C ILE A 152 17.41 -3.97 -2.75
N GLY A 153 16.50 -3.07 -3.08
CA GLY A 153 15.11 -3.18 -2.64
C GLY A 153 14.38 -4.32 -3.36
N GLN A 154 13.46 -4.96 -2.66
CA GLN A 154 12.71 -6.12 -3.15
C GLN A 154 12.01 -5.84 -4.49
N GLY A 155 11.45 -4.64 -4.66
CA GLY A 155 10.80 -4.23 -5.91
C GLY A 155 11.79 -4.16 -7.07
N TYR A 156 12.96 -3.56 -6.85
CA TYR A 156 14.01 -3.47 -7.87
C TYR A 156 14.61 -4.85 -8.20
N ALA A 157 14.85 -5.68 -7.17
CA ALA A 157 15.37 -7.05 -7.35
C ALA A 157 14.45 -7.88 -8.26
N LYS A 158 13.14 -7.79 -8.07
CA LYS A 158 12.14 -8.45 -8.92
C LYS A 158 12.26 -8.02 -10.39
N TRP A 159 12.49 -6.73 -10.65
CA TRP A 159 12.71 -6.21 -12.00
C TRP A 159 14.03 -6.64 -12.61
N ALA A 160 15.08 -6.71 -11.80
CA ALA A 160 16.41 -7.15 -12.23
C ALA A 160 16.52 -8.68 -12.37
N GLY A 161 15.49 -9.44 -11.99
CA GLY A 161 15.49 -10.90 -12.00
C GLY A 161 16.40 -11.52 -10.93
N ILE A 162 16.66 -10.79 -9.83
CA ILE A 162 17.52 -11.23 -8.72
C ILE A 162 16.63 -11.84 -7.64
N MET A 163 16.92 -13.11 -7.30
CA MET A 163 16.21 -13.83 -6.26
C MET A 163 16.98 -13.81 -4.93
N PRO A 164 16.33 -13.95 -3.77
CA PRO A 164 16.99 -14.07 -2.48
C PRO A 164 18.09 -15.13 -2.45
N GLN A 165 17.86 -16.28 -3.08
CA GLN A 165 18.81 -17.40 -3.19
C GLN A 165 20.10 -17.04 -3.93
N ASP A 166 20.03 -16.13 -4.91
CA ASP A 166 21.23 -15.65 -5.64
C ASP A 166 22.12 -14.82 -4.73
N ILE A 167 21.54 -14.05 -3.82
CA ILE A 167 22.26 -13.24 -2.84
C ILE A 167 22.90 -14.14 -1.80
N GLU A 168 22.18 -15.10 -1.25
CA GLU A 168 22.70 -16.05 -0.26
C GLU A 168 23.84 -16.90 -0.81
N SER A 169 23.76 -17.26 -2.10
CA SER A 169 24.81 -17.99 -2.79
C SER A 169 26.00 -17.11 -3.27
N GLY A 170 25.94 -15.80 -3.05
CA GLY A 170 26.96 -14.85 -3.49
C GLY A 170 27.07 -14.67 -5.02
N LYS A 171 26.05 -15.08 -5.77
CA LYS A 171 26.01 -15.02 -7.24
C LYS A 171 25.30 -13.78 -7.78
N ALA A 172 24.55 -13.06 -6.93
CA ALA A 172 23.79 -11.90 -7.35
C ALA A 172 24.71 -10.77 -7.83
N ARG A 173 24.50 -10.33 -9.06
CA ARG A 173 25.26 -9.26 -9.72
C ARG A 173 24.30 -8.32 -10.41
N LEU A 174 24.56 -7.02 -10.33
CA LEU A 174 23.82 -5.98 -11.05
C LEU A 174 24.78 -5.09 -11.82
N VAL A 175 24.51 -4.89 -13.10
CA VAL A 175 25.28 -3.97 -13.95
C VAL A 175 24.65 -2.58 -13.88
N VAL A 176 25.40 -1.60 -13.39
CA VAL A 176 25.02 -0.19 -13.36
C VAL A 176 25.61 0.50 -14.59
N ASP A 177 24.77 1.14 -15.38
CA ASP A 177 25.15 1.92 -16.56
C ASP A 177 24.96 3.41 -16.26
N PRO A 178 26.03 4.15 -15.92
CA PRO A 178 25.91 5.56 -15.55
C PRO A 178 25.53 6.45 -16.74
N THR A 179 25.70 5.98 -17.98
CA THR A 179 25.35 6.75 -19.18
C THR A 179 23.84 6.86 -19.40
N ARG A 180 23.06 6.00 -18.72
CA ARG A 180 21.59 5.96 -18.84
C ARG A 180 20.86 6.58 -17.64
N THR A 181 21.52 7.42 -16.86
CA THR A 181 20.89 8.08 -15.71
C THR A 181 20.04 9.29 -16.12
N HIS A 182 19.05 9.64 -15.26
CA HIS A 182 18.24 10.82 -15.45
C HIS A 182 18.32 11.76 -14.22
N PRO A 183 18.50 13.08 -14.38
CA PRO A 183 18.81 13.75 -15.64
C PRO A 183 20.10 13.19 -16.24
N VAL A 184 20.21 13.19 -17.54
CA VAL A 184 21.35 12.63 -18.23
C VAL A 184 22.62 13.27 -17.66
N ILE A 185 23.41 12.50 -16.93
CA ILE A 185 24.76 12.91 -16.54
C ILE A 185 25.57 12.82 -17.82
N PHE A 186 25.93 13.96 -18.38
CA PHE A 186 26.57 14.14 -19.69
C PHE A 186 27.98 13.55 -19.77
N ARG A 187 28.19 12.33 -19.33
CA ARG A 187 29.48 11.64 -19.47
C ARG A 187 29.26 10.28 -20.12
N MET A 188 29.09 10.31 -21.45
CA MET A 188 28.94 9.11 -22.27
C MET A 188 30.16 8.18 -22.28
N ASP A 189 31.27 8.59 -21.67
CA ASP A 189 32.55 7.88 -21.63
C ASP A 189 32.74 7.00 -20.40
N ARG A 190 31.78 6.95 -19.49
CA ARG A 190 31.88 6.15 -18.28
C ARG A 190 31.60 4.68 -18.51
N PRO A 191 32.51 3.77 -18.05
CA PRO A 191 32.29 2.35 -18.18
C PRO A 191 31.13 1.88 -17.26
N LYS A 192 30.43 0.84 -17.71
CA LYS A 192 29.47 0.13 -16.86
C LYS A 192 30.21 -0.51 -15.69
N ARG A 193 29.60 -0.48 -14.51
CA ARG A 193 30.13 -1.09 -13.32
C ARG A 193 29.25 -2.26 -12.88
N THR A 194 29.87 -3.37 -12.52
CA THR A 194 29.14 -4.51 -11.97
C THR A 194 29.26 -4.50 -10.46
N LEU A 195 28.11 -4.43 -9.78
CA LEU A 195 28.03 -4.47 -8.32
C LEU A 195 27.62 -5.86 -7.84
N ASN A 196 28.22 -6.30 -6.75
CA ASN A 196 27.84 -7.51 -6.03
C ASN A 196 26.67 -7.16 -5.11
N ILE A 197 25.53 -7.81 -5.27
CA ILE A 197 24.37 -7.59 -4.39
C ILE A 197 24.58 -8.43 -3.13
N ILE A 198 24.84 -7.77 -2.01
CA ILE A 198 25.13 -8.40 -0.72
C ILE A 198 23.91 -8.51 0.19
N GLY A 199 22.84 -7.78 -0.12
CA GLY A 199 21.61 -7.83 0.64
C GLY A 199 20.39 -7.40 -0.17
N MET A 200 19.25 -7.88 0.27
CA MET A 200 17.93 -7.45 -0.22
C MET A 200 17.10 -6.98 0.96
N TYR A 201 16.40 -5.86 0.79
CA TYR A 201 15.54 -5.33 1.82
C TYR A 201 14.10 -5.15 1.32
N ALA A 202 13.18 -5.16 2.27
CA ALA A 202 11.80 -4.76 2.09
C ALA A 202 11.49 -3.61 3.05
N SER A 203 11.03 -2.49 2.52
CA SER A 203 10.63 -1.31 3.31
C SER A 203 9.14 -1.31 3.64
N GLY A 204 8.35 -2.16 2.99
CA GLY A 204 6.90 -2.11 3.03
C GLY A 204 6.33 -0.87 2.34
N TYR A 205 7.18 -0.06 1.73
CA TYR A 205 6.82 1.12 0.96
C TYR A 205 7.38 0.99 -0.46
N VAL A 206 6.53 1.19 -1.40
CA VAL A 206 6.77 0.90 -2.80
C VAL A 206 7.98 1.59 -3.40
N PHE A 207 8.06 2.92 -3.22
CA PHE A 207 9.18 3.70 -3.76
C PHE A 207 10.48 3.41 -3.03
N GLY A 208 10.39 3.01 -1.75
CA GLY A 208 11.52 2.53 -0.98
C GLY A 208 12.08 1.22 -1.54
N ASP A 209 11.20 0.32 -1.97
CA ASP A 209 11.61 -0.98 -2.51
C ASP A 209 12.20 -0.90 -3.95
N LEU A 210 12.18 0.30 -4.56
CA LEU A 210 12.74 0.57 -5.89
C LEU A 210 14.08 1.32 -5.83
N GLN A 211 14.83 1.12 -4.76
CA GLN A 211 16.12 1.77 -4.58
C GLN A 211 17.25 0.74 -4.57
N LEU A 212 18.42 1.20 -4.94
CA LEU A 212 19.70 0.49 -4.84
C LEU A 212 20.62 1.33 -3.98
N PHE A 213 21.00 0.82 -2.84
CA PHE A 213 21.98 1.45 -1.97
C PHE A 213 23.36 0.93 -2.25
N MET A 214 24.36 1.82 -2.27
CA MET A 214 25.76 1.49 -2.44
C MET A 214 26.64 2.42 -1.59
N PRO A 215 27.88 2.05 -1.27
CA PRO A 215 28.81 2.91 -0.58
C PRO A 215 28.99 4.25 -1.30
N LEU A 216 29.08 5.34 -0.54
CA LEU A 216 29.18 6.70 -1.07
C LEU A 216 30.39 6.86 -2.02
N ASP A 217 31.53 6.28 -1.67
CA ASP A 217 32.74 6.33 -2.49
C ASP A 217 32.52 5.60 -3.82
N THR A 218 31.89 4.41 -3.79
CA THR A 218 31.52 3.65 -4.98
C THR A 218 30.56 4.43 -5.88
N PHE A 219 29.55 5.08 -5.28
CA PHE A 219 28.64 5.95 -6.01
C PHE A 219 29.37 7.11 -6.69
N ARG A 220 30.27 7.80 -5.93
CA ARG A 220 31.08 8.89 -6.47
C ARG A 220 31.93 8.47 -7.65
N ASP A 221 32.53 7.29 -7.57
CA ASP A 221 33.35 6.74 -8.64
C ASP A 221 32.52 6.39 -9.89
N ILE A 222 31.41 5.70 -9.71
CA ILE A 222 30.51 5.34 -10.82
C ILE A 222 30.00 6.58 -11.56
N TYR A 223 29.49 7.56 -10.82
CA TYR A 223 28.83 8.74 -11.38
C TYR A 223 29.76 9.96 -11.55
N ALA A 224 31.06 9.83 -11.23
CA ALA A 224 32.05 10.89 -11.29
C ALA A 224 31.64 12.17 -10.52
N VAL A 225 31.06 12.01 -9.36
CA VAL A 225 30.65 13.11 -8.49
C VAL A 225 31.78 13.44 -7.52
N ASN A 226 32.59 14.43 -7.86
CA ASN A 226 33.75 14.80 -7.03
C ASN A 226 33.35 15.67 -5.84
N GLN A 227 32.30 16.47 -5.95
CA GLN A 227 31.86 17.41 -4.92
C GLN A 227 30.33 17.48 -4.86
N GLY A 228 29.84 17.90 -3.69
CA GLY A 228 28.43 18.11 -3.47
C GLY A 228 27.69 16.91 -2.88
N ILE A 229 26.48 17.18 -2.42
CA ILE A 229 25.60 16.26 -1.72
C ILE A 229 24.18 16.49 -2.21
N SER A 230 23.45 15.44 -2.52
CA SER A 230 22.03 15.56 -2.94
C SER A 230 21.13 15.89 -1.77
N TRP A 231 21.23 15.09 -0.70
CA TRP A 231 20.50 15.27 0.54
C TRP A 231 21.41 15.11 1.74
N VAL A 232 21.06 15.78 2.82
CA VAL A 232 21.66 15.56 4.14
C VAL A 232 20.55 15.21 5.10
N PHE A 233 20.63 14.06 5.72
CA PHE A 233 19.76 13.71 6.84
C PHE A 233 20.42 14.13 8.15
N VAL A 234 19.68 14.82 8.98
CA VAL A 234 20.12 15.31 10.28
C VAL A 234 19.24 14.68 11.35
N ARG A 235 19.82 13.85 12.18
CA ARG A 235 19.13 13.23 13.32
C ARG A 235 19.27 14.09 14.55
N VAL A 236 18.13 14.40 15.16
CA VAL A 236 18.03 15.14 16.39
C VAL A 236 17.84 14.18 17.58
N ASN A 237 18.41 14.49 18.72
CA ASN A 237 18.38 13.61 19.90
C ASN A 237 16.97 13.44 20.53
N SER A 238 16.07 14.40 20.33
CA SER A 238 14.69 14.36 20.84
C SER A 238 13.75 15.12 19.92
N VAL A 239 12.50 14.69 19.88
CA VAL A 239 11.40 15.41 19.17
C VAL A 239 11.24 16.83 19.70
N ASP A 240 11.44 17.04 20.99
CA ASP A 240 11.32 18.35 21.63
C ASP A 240 12.34 19.36 21.12
N ASN A 241 13.50 18.87 20.65
CA ASN A 241 14.58 19.71 20.13
C ASN A 241 14.50 19.96 18.61
N VAL A 242 13.57 19.30 17.90
CA VAL A 242 13.44 19.42 16.44
C VAL A 242 13.18 20.86 15.99
N GLU A 243 12.33 21.60 16.72
CA GLU A 243 12.01 22.98 16.36
C GLU A 243 13.21 23.91 16.57
N SER A 244 13.95 23.78 17.69
CA SER A 244 15.14 24.57 18.00
C SER A 244 16.27 24.29 17.00
N VAL A 245 16.51 23.01 16.69
CA VAL A 245 17.50 22.61 15.68
C VAL A 245 17.10 23.10 14.29
N THR A 246 15.81 23.05 13.93
CA THR A 246 15.34 23.56 12.63
C THR A 246 15.61 25.07 12.49
N LYS A 247 15.35 25.86 13.54
CA LYS A 247 15.66 27.30 13.56
C LYS A 247 17.17 27.52 13.41
N ARG A 248 17.98 26.77 14.14
CA ARG A 248 19.42 26.88 14.06
C ARG A 248 19.98 26.46 12.69
N LEU A 249 19.45 25.44 12.10
CA LEU A 249 19.78 25.05 10.72
C LEU A 249 19.44 26.15 9.72
N GLN A 250 18.28 26.81 9.89
CA GLN A 250 17.88 27.91 9.03
C GLN A 250 18.85 29.12 9.14
N GLU A 251 19.42 29.38 10.31
CA GLU A 251 20.42 30.41 10.51
C GLU A 251 21.78 30.05 9.88
N VAL A 252 22.19 28.80 9.98
CA VAL A 252 23.55 28.35 9.62
C VAL A 252 23.66 27.96 8.14
N VAL A 253 22.63 27.36 7.55
CA VAL A 253 22.65 26.84 6.18
C VAL A 253 21.43 27.23 5.34
N GLY A 254 20.54 28.07 5.84
CA GLY A 254 19.31 28.44 5.13
C GLY A 254 19.54 29.32 3.89
N ASP A 255 20.75 29.83 3.68
CA ASP A 255 21.20 30.51 2.46
C ASP A 255 21.42 29.50 1.30
N VAL A 256 21.85 28.28 1.60
CA VAL A 256 22.19 27.23 0.62
C VAL A 256 21.23 26.04 0.65
N ALA A 257 20.48 25.85 1.75
CA ALA A 257 19.63 24.67 1.96
C ALA A 257 18.19 25.05 2.30
N ASP A 258 17.25 24.27 1.76
CA ASP A 258 15.89 24.18 2.27
C ASP A 258 15.83 23.06 3.31
N ILE A 259 15.23 23.36 4.46
CA ILE A 259 15.11 22.44 5.58
C ILE A 259 13.71 21.85 5.58
N LEU A 260 13.62 20.55 5.34
CA LEU A 260 12.38 19.81 5.47
C LEU A 260 12.34 19.20 6.86
N ALA A 261 11.55 19.83 7.73
CA ALA A 261 11.24 19.22 9.01
C ALA A 261 10.34 17.98 8.82
N PRO A 262 10.29 17.05 9.78
CA PRO A 262 9.42 15.85 9.73
C PRO A 262 7.98 16.19 9.34
N LYS A 263 7.52 17.39 9.68
CA LYS A 263 6.21 17.91 9.28
C LYS A 263 6.04 18.02 7.75
N GLY A 264 7.10 18.27 6.99
CA GLY A 264 7.04 18.39 5.52
C GLY A 264 6.91 17.03 4.83
N ALA A 265 7.69 16.04 5.24
CA ALA A 265 7.54 14.66 4.80
C ALA A 265 6.20 14.09 5.27
N ALA A 266 5.78 14.39 6.51
CA ALA A 266 4.48 14.01 7.05
C ALA A 266 3.31 14.67 6.28
N VAL A 267 3.44 15.92 5.80
CA VAL A 267 2.40 16.59 5.00
C VAL A 267 2.25 15.93 3.63
N PHE A 268 3.35 15.59 2.96
CA PHE A 268 3.28 14.87 1.67
C PHE A 268 2.67 13.49 1.83
N THR A 269 3.15 12.72 2.81
CA THR A 269 2.63 11.39 3.14
C THR A 269 1.18 11.49 3.59
N ALA A 270 0.81 12.49 4.40
CA ALA A 270 -0.55 12.72 4.83
C ALA A 270 -1.47 13.12 3.67
N THR A 271 -0.99 13.91 2.69
CA THR A 271 -1.80 14.30 1.54
C THR A 271 -2.04 13.12 0.61
N THR A 272 -1.01 12.33 0.31
CA THR A 272 -1.13 11.11 -0.48
C THR A 272 -2.01 10.08 0.23
N SER A 273 -1.78 9.85 1.52
CA SER A 273 -2.59 8.96 2.36
C SER A 273 -4.05 9.43 2.41
N ARG A 274 -4.33 10.73 2.59
CA ARG A 274 -5.70 11.27 2.58
C ARG A 274 -6.40 11.05 1.25
N THR A 275 -5.71 11.25 0.13
CA THR A 275 -6.29 11.04 -1.20
C THR A 275 -6.64 9.58 -1.41
N VAL A 276 -5.75 8.67 -1.08
CA VAL A 276 -6.01 7.23 -1.22
C VAL A 276 -7.08 6.77 -0.21
N THR A 277 -7.05 7.26 1.02
CA THR A 277 -8.11 6.97 2.00
C THR A 277 -9.47 7.44 1.49
N ARG A 278 -9.57 8.62 0.88
CA ARG A 278 -10.82 9.09 0.26
C ARG A 278 -11.28 8.16 -0.87
N LEU A 279 -10.37 7.74 -1.74
CA LEU A 279 -10.68 6.81 -2.83
C LEU A 279 -11.15 5.45 -2.29
N THR A 280 -10.50 4.90 -1.27
CA THR A 280 -10.91 3.63 -0.66
C THR A 280 -12.23 3.73 0.08
N VAL A 281 -12.51 4.86 0.74
CA VAL A 281 -13.81 5.13 1.38
C VAL A 281 -14.92 5.23 0.33
N VAL A 282 -14.72 6.01 -0.73
CA VAL A 282 -15.71 6.14 -1.81
C VAL A 282 -15.93 4.79 -2.51
N GLY A 283 -14.87 4.07 -2.84
CA GLY A 283 -14.96 2.73 -3.43
C GLY A 283 -15.65 1.73 -2.51
N GLY A 284 -15.38 1.80 -1.19
CA GLY A 284 -16.05 1.00 -0.17
C GLY A 284 -17.55 1.32 -0.05
N LEU A 285 -17.92 2.60 -0.09
CA LEU A 285 -19.32 3.02 -0.09
C LEU A 285 -20.06 2.55 -1.35
N LEU A 286 -19.43 2.64 -2.52
CA LEU A 286 -20.01 2.11 -3.76
C LEU A 286 -20.22 0.60 -3.68
N ALA A 287 -19.24 -0.13 -3.16
CA ALA A 287 -19.36 -1.57 -2.96
C ALA A 287 -20.46 -1.93 -1.95
N LEU A 288 -20.63 -1.13 -0.89
CA LEU A 288 -21.71 -1.29 0.09
C LEU A 288 -23.09 -1.08 -0.56
N VAL A 289 -23.24 -0.01 -1.34
CA VAL A 289 -24.49 0.26 -2.07
C VAL A 289 -24.80 -0.88 -3.04
N LEU A 290 -23.79 -1.36 -3.77
CA LEU A 290 -23.93 -2.51 -4.66
C LEU A 290 -24.38 -3.76 -3.89
N MET A 291 -23.80 -4.02 -2.72
CA MET A 291 -24.14 -5.18 -1.88
C MET A 291 -25.59 -5.10 -1.40
N ILE A 292 -26.04 -3.93 -0.90
CA ILE A 292 -27.42 -3.71 -0.48
C ILE A 292 -28.37 -3.95 -1.67
N THR A 293 -28.02 -3.43 -2.84
CA THR A 293 -28.81 -3.58 -4.07
C THR A 293 -28.94 -5.04 -4.50
N VAL A 294 -27.82 -5.78 -4.49
CA VAL A 294 -27.83 -7.21 -4.83
C VAL A 294 -28.67 -8.01 -3.85
N ILE A 295 -28.50 -7.79 -2.55
CA ILE A 295 -29.30 -8.48 -1.51
C ILE A 295 -30.79 -8.14 -1.66
N PHE A 296 -31.12 -6.87 -1.93
CA PHE A 296 -32.48 -6.43 -2.20
C PHE A 296 -33.12 -7.23 -3.35
N PHE A 297 -32.46 -7.30 -4.51
CA PHE A 297 -33.01 -8.02 -5.65
C PHE A 297 -33.08 -9.54 -5.41
N VAL A 298 -32.08 -10.12 -4.77
CA VAL A 298 -32.08 -11.53 -4.40
C VAL A 298 -33.24 -11.86 -3.47
N THR A 299 -33.43 -11.08 -2.41
CA THR A 299 -34.51 -11.28 -1.44
C THR A 299 -35.88 -11.11 -2.11
N LEU A 300 -36.01 -10.07 -2.95
CA LEU A 300 -37.27 -9.80 -3.68
C LEU A 300 -37.64 -10.95 -4.64
N MET A 301 -36.63 -11.48 -5.35
CA MET A 301 -36.82 -12.63 -6.23
C MET A 301 -37.23 -13.87 -5.44
N GLN A 302 -36.57 -14.15 -4.31
CA GLN A 302 -36.91 -15.27 -3.43
C GLN A 302 -38.34 -15.18 -2.91
N VAL A 303 -38.77 -14.01 -2.44
CA VAL A 303 -40.16 -13.80 -1.94
C VAL A 303 -41.17 -14.02 -3.06
N ARG A 304 -40.90 -13.49 -4.27
CA ARG A 304 -41.79 -13.68 -5.43
C ARG A 304 -41.92 -15.13 -5.85
N GLU A 305 -40.83 -15.86 -5.95
CA GLU A 305 -40.84 -17.27 -6.37
C GLU A 305 -41.54 -18.17 -5.34
N ARG A 306 -41.45 -17.83 -4.06
CA ARG A 306 -42.02 -18.59 -2.97
C ARG A 306 -43.35 -18.04 -2.46
N SER A 307 -43.94 -17.08 -3.18
CA SER A 307 -45.20 -16.43 -2.73
C SER A 307 -46.33 -17.42 -2.43
N LYS A 308 -46.46 -18.49 -3.24
CA LYS A 308 -47.47 -19.56 -3.00
C LYS A 308 -47.16 -20.37 -1.72
N GLU A 309 -45.89 -20.76 -1.49
CA GLU A 309 -45.44 -21.45 -0.28
C GLU A 309 -45.71 -20.58 0.97
N ILE A 310 -45.32 -19.30 0.88
CA ILE A 310 -45.58 -18.30 1.96
C ILE A 310 -47.07 -18.13 2.24
N GLY A 311 -47.86 -18.01 1.19
CA GLY A 311 -49.34 -17.92 1.32
C GLY A 311 -49.96 -19.14 1.98
N THR A 312 -49.51 -20.35 1.60
CA THR A 312 -49.95 -21.60 2.21
C THR A 312 -49.56 -21.69 3.68
N LEU A 313 -48.31 -21.32 4.03
CA LEU A 313 -47.87 -21.28 5.43
C LEU A 313 -48.72 -20.35 6.29
N LYS A 314 -49.07 -19.16 5.78
CA LYS A 314 -49.96 -18.23 6.46
C LYS A 314 -51.41 -18.78 6.56
N ALA A 315 -51.91 -19.47 5.54
CA ALA A 315 -53.23 -20.06 5.55
C ALA A 315 -53.40 -21.16 6.61
N ILE A 316 -52.30 -21.93 6.91
CA ILE A 316 -52.28 -22.93 7.99
C ILE A 316 -51.90 -22.35 9.36
N GLY A 317 -51.83 -21.03 9.49
CA GLY A 317 -51.67 -20.33 10.78
C GLY A 317 -50.28 -19.92 11.15
N ALA A 318 -49.32 -19.92 10.22
CA ALA A 318 -47.99 -19.35 10.48
C ALA A 318 -48.12 -17.82 10.70
N SER A 319 -47.48 -17.32 11.76
CA SER A 319 -47.49 -15.89 12.06
C SER A 319 -46.59 -15.12 11.05
N ASP A 320 -46.96 -13.87 10.76
CA ASP A 320 -46.17 -12.97 9.90
C ASP A 320 -44.71 -12.87 10.38
N GLY A 321 -44.51 -12.78 11.70
CA GLY A 321 -43.17 -12.76 12.30
C GLY A 321 -42.39 -14.03 12.06
N GLY A 322 -43.05 -15.20 12.10
CA GLY A 322 -42.38 -16.49 11.83
C GLY A 322 -41.86 -16.58 10.41
N VAL A 323 -42.69 -16.22 9.43
CA VAL A 323 -42.29 -16.23 8.01
C VAL A 323 -41.21 -15.18 7.72
N THR A 324 -41.32 -14.00 8.36
CA THR A 324 -40.29 -12.94 8.28
C THR A 324 -38.93 -13.43 8.78
N ILE A 325 -38.91 -14.12 9.92
CA ILE A 325 -37.68 -14.72 10.48
C ILE A 325 -37.07 -15.77 9.53
N GLU A 326 -37.90 -16.58 8.88
CA GLU A 326 -37.44 -17.57 7.90
C GLU A 326 -36.72 -16.89 6.74
N VAL A 327 -37.32 -15.88 6.09
CA VAL A 327 -36.74 -15.16 4.96
C VAL A 327 -35.50 -14.39 5.38
N LEU A 328 -35.51 -13.77 6.56
CA LEU A 328 -34.35 -13.05 7.10
C LEU A 328 -33.17 -14.00 7.37
N THR A 329 -33.44 -15.17 7.93
CA THR A 329 -32.44 -16.21 8.19
C THR A 329 -31.79 -16.68 6.88
N GLU A 330 -32.59 -16.85 5.84
CA GLU A 330 -32.11 -17.23 4.51
C GLU A 330 -31.22 -16.13 3.91
N ALA A 331 -31.63 -14.86 3.98
CA ALA A 331 -30.83 -13.74 3.50
C ALA A 331 -29.49 -13.59 4.25
N ILE A 332 -29.49 -13.75 5.57
CA ILE A 332 -28.27 -13.71 6.39
C ILE A 332 -27.35 -14.90 6.03
N ALA A 333 -27.89 -16.10 5.91
CA ALA A 333 -27.11 -17.28 5.57
C ALA A 333 -26.47 -17.16 4.17
N LEU A 334 -27.19 -16.64 3.18
CA LEU A 334 -26.63 -16.34 1.85
C LEU A 334 -25.54 -15.28 1.90
N THR A 335 -25.72 -14.25 2.72
CA THR A 335 -24.69 -13.21 2.92
C THR A 335 -23.43 -13.79 3.55
N ILE A 336 -23.57 -14.68 4.53
CA ILE A 336 -22.42 -15.38 5.14
C ILE A 336 -21.72 -16.27 4.11
N LEU A 337 -22.46 -17.06 3.34
CA LEU A 337 -21.88 -17.93 2.31
C LEU A 337 -21.18 -17.12 1.21
N GLY A 338 -21.79 -16.03 0.75
CA GLY A 338 -21.19 -15.11 -0.21
C GLY A 338 -19.92 -14.44 0.34
N GLY A 339 -19.95 -14.03 1.59
CA GLY A 339 -18.79 -13.46 2.29
C GLY A 339 -17.65 -14.45 2.46
N LEU A 340 -17.94 -15.70 2.85
CA LEU A 340 -16.92 -16.76 2.93
C LEU A 340 -16.32 -17.09 1.56
N PHE A 341 -17.15 -17.17 0.53
CA PHE A 341 -16.67 -17.39 -0.82
C PHE A 341 -15.78 -16.21 -1.30
N ALA A 342 -16.18 -14.98 -1.03
CA ALA A 342 -15.39 -13.80 -1.32
C ALA A 342 -14.04 -13.77 -0.57
N LEU A 343 -13.99 -14.21 0.70
CA LEU A 343 -12.76 -14.37 1.46
C LEU A 343 -11.83 -15.42 0.86
N ILE A 344 -12.35 -16.55 0.45
CA ILE A 344 -11.57 -17.60 -0.22
C ILE A 344 -11.01 -17.05 -1.53
N LEU A 345 -11.83 -16.41 -2.33
CA LEU A 345 -11.42 -15.79 -3.59
C LEU A 345 -10.34 -14.73 -3.36
N PHE A 346 -10.52 -13.88 -2.33
CA PHE A 346 -9.55 -12.87 -1.96
C PHE A 346 -8.20 -13.44 -1.55
N ARG A 347 -8.19 -14.58 -0.87
CA ARG A 347 -6.94 -15.30 -0.53
C ARG A 347 -6.21 -15.83 -1.76
N ILE A 348 -6.93 -16.26 -2.78
CA ILE A 348 -6.37 -16.86 -4.00
C ILE A 348 -5.88 -15.79 -4.98
N VAL A 349 -6.70 -14.79 -5.26
CA VAL A 349 -6.43 -13.82 -6.33
C VAL A 349 -6.27 -12.37 -5.84
N GLY A 350 -6.44 -12.11 -4.55
CA GLY A 350 -6.44 -10.76 -3.99
C GLY A 350 -5.12 -10.03 -4.25
N GLU A 351 -3.97 -10.69 -4.12
CA GLU A 351 -2.66 -10.08 -4.41
C GLU A 351 -2.51 -9.67 -5.87
N ALA A 352 -3.02 -10.50 -6.78
CA ALA A 352 -2.96 -10.19 -8.20
C ALA A 352 -3.86 -9.01 -8.60
N ILE A 353 -4.87 -8.69 -7.81
CA ILE A 353 -5.87 -7.65 -8.13
C ILE A 353 -5.62 -6.36 -7.33
N THR A 354 -5.25 -6.45 -6.05
CA THR A 354 -5.05 -5.26 -5.22
C THR A 354 -3.94 -4.35 -5.75
N GLY A 355 -2.85 -4.90 -6.27
CA GLY A 355 -1.76 -4.14 -6.89
C GLY A 355 -2.24 -3.30 -8.09
N PRO A 356 -2.82 -3.90 -9.12
CA PRO A 356 -3.37 -3.18 -10.27
C PRO A 356 -4.46 -2.16 -9.92
N VAL A 357 -5.38 -2.50 -9.00
CA VAL A 357 -6.44 -1.58 -8.56
C VAL A 357 -5.85 -0.37 -7.83
N PHE A 358 -4.88 -0.60 -6.96
CA PHE A 358 -4.13 0.46 -6.29
C PHE A 358 -3.38 1.33 -7.31
N ALA A 359 -2.68 0.71 -8.26
CA ALA A 359 -1.97 1.40 -9.32
C ALA A 359 -2.90 2.28 -10.15
N PHE A 360 -4.06 1.74 -10.55
CA PHE A 360 -5.06 2.50 -11.32
C PHE A 360 -5.57 3.71 -10.54
N GLY A 361 -5.82 3.57 -9.24
CA GLY A 361 -6.29 4.67 -8.38
C GLY A 361 -5.26 5.78 -8.17
N ILE A 362 -3.96 5.46 -8.14
CA ILE A 362 -2.87 6.43 -7.88
C ILE A 362 -2.29 7.00 -9.17
N THR A 363 -2.25 6.24 -10.25
CA THR A 363 -1.62 6.62 -11.53
C THR A 363 -2.03 8.02 -12.05
N PRO A 364 -3.30 8.47 -11.95
CA PRO A 364 -3.69 9.80 -12.40
C PRO A 364 -3.00 10.95 -11.66
N PHE A 365 -2.55 10.70 -10.43
CA PHE A 365 -1.95 11.71 -9.54
C PHE A 365 -0.42 11.70 -9.56
N LEU A 366 0.18 10.75 -10.31
CA LEU A 366 1.62 10.61 -10.41
C LEU A 366 2.16 11.16 -11.73
N PRO A 367 3.37 11.74 -11.72
CA PRO A 367 4.09 12.05 -12.94
C PRO A 367 4.20 10.83 -13.85
N SER A 368 4.19 11.03 -15.17
CA SER A 368 4.08 9.95 -16.16
C SER A 368 5.15 8.87 -16.05
N HIS A 369 6.35 9.23 -15.62
CA HIS A 369 7.49 8.31 -15.45
C HIS A 369 7.35 7.35 -14.23
N TYR A 370 6.45 7.63 -13.28
CA TYR A 370 6.19 6.72 -12.15
C TYR A 370 5.04 5.74 -12.40
N LYS A 371 4.22 5.97 -13.43
CA LYS A 371 3.02 5.16 -13.73
C LYS A 371 3.31 3.66 -13.89
N PRO A 372 4.32 3.25 -14.66
CA PRO A 372 4.60 1.83 -14.84
C PRO A 372 5.15 1.16 -13.58
N LEU A 373 5.88 1.93 -12.73
CA LEU A 373 6.40 1.43 -11.47
C LEU A 373 5.28 1.06 -10.49
N VAL A 374 4.23 1.89 -10.45
CA VAL A 374 3.06 1.65 -9.59
C VAL A 374 2.26 0.42 -10.05
N GLN A 375 2.27 0.10 -11.34
CA GLN A 375 1.55 -1.07 -11.87
C GLN A 375 2.16 -2.42 -11.44
N SER A 376 3.44 -2.43 -11.04
CA SER A 376 4.13 -3.65 -10.58
C SER A 376 4.04 -3.92 -9.08
N LEU A 377 3.27 -3.13 -8.34
CA LEU A 377 3.24 -3.19 -6.87
C LEU A 377 2.32 -4.26 -6.32
N SER A 378 2.83 -5.02 -5.36
CA SER A 378 2.02 -5.85 -4.49
C SER A 378 1.65 -5.07 -3.23
N VAL A 379 0.38 -4.71 -3.09
CA VAL A 379 -0.15 -4.24 -1.81
C VAL A 379 -0.34 -5.49 -0.92
N SER A 380 0.22 -5.46 0.29
CA SER A 380 0.07 -6.59 1.22
C SER A 380 -1.41 -6.90 1.47
N ASN A 381 -1.80 -8.14 1.25
CA ASN A 381 -3.18 -8.62 1.47
C ASN A 381 -3.52 -8.89 2.95
N GLN A 382 -2.82 -8.26 3.88
CA GLN A 382 -3.09 -8.43 5.29
C GLN A 382 -4.29 -7.56 5.70
N ILE A 383 -5.44 -8.21 5.89
CA ILE A 383 -6.57 -7.58 6.54
C ILE A 383 -6.45 -7.87 8.04
N SER A 384 -6.48 -6.82 8.86
CA SER A 384 -6.44 -6.95 10.32
C SER A 384 -7.67 -7.71 10.85
N ALA A 385 -7.53 -8.42 11.96
CA ALA A 385 -8.67 -9.12 12.59
C ALA A 385 -9.82 -8.15 12.93
N SER A 386 -9.50 -6.93 13.38
CA SER A 386 -10.49 -5.87 13.60
C SER A 386 -11.15 -5.43 12.31
N GLY A 387 -10.40 -5.35 11.21
CA GLY A 387 -10.93 -5.05 9.88
C GLY A 387 -11.93 -6.09 9.39
N LEU A 388 -11.67 -7.37 9.61
CA LEU A 388 -12.62 -8.45 9.32
C LEU A 388 -13.90 -8.32 10.15
N GLY A 389 -13.79 -8.00 11.45
CA GLY A 389 -14.95 -7.77 12.31
C GLY A 389 -15.85 -6.64 11.80
N VAL A 390 -15.27 -5.52 11.38
CA VAL A 390 -16.01 -4.41 10.78
C VAL A 390 -16.70 -4.84 9.49
N LEU A 391 -16.03 -5.59 8.61
CA LEU A 391 -16.63 -6.08 7.37
C LEU A 391 -17.83 -7.01 7.63
N VAL A 392 -17.73 -7.93 8.60
CA VAL A 392 -18.82 -8.81 8.99
C VAL A 392 -20.01 -7.99 9.51
N PHE A 393 -19.76 -6.98 10.35
CA PHE A 393 -20.81 -6.09 10.85
C PHE A 393 -21.48 -5.28 9.74
N VAL A 394 -20.71 -4.71 8.84
CA VAL A 394 -21.22 -3.98 7.67
C VAL A 394 -22.05 -4.88 6.76
N ALA A 395 -21.63 -6.12 6.56
CA ALA A 395 -22.34 -7.11 5.79
C ALA A 395 -23.71 -7.48 6.42
N PHE A 396 -23.72 -7.63 7.74
CA PHE A 396 -24.95 -7.89 8.49
C PHE A 396 -25.94 -6.72 8.35
N LEU A 397 -25.46 -5.48 8.50
CA LEU A 397 -26.30 -4.28 8.29
C LEU A 397 -26.83 -4.20 6.86
N ALA A 398 -25.96 -4.44 5.87
CA ALA A 398 -26.37 -4.44 4.46
C ALA A 398 -27.43 -5.51 4.16
N SER A 399 -27.29 -6.71 4.77
CA SER A 399 -28.27 -7.78 4.66
C SER A 399 -29.62 -7.37 5.27
N ALA A 400 -29.62 -6.75 6.46
CA ALA A 400 -30.83 -6.27 7.10
C ALA A 400 -31.55 -5.19 6.28
N ILE A 401 -30.80 -4.20 5.78
CA ILE A 401 -31.33 -3.11 4.95
C ILE A 401 -31.82 -3.65 3.58
N GLY A 402 -31.00 -4.46 2.90
CA GLY A 402 -31.33 -5.01 1.58
C GLY A 402 -32.55 -5.92 1.62
N SER A 403 -32.72 -6.71 2.68
CA SER A 403 -33.91 -7.59 2.82
C SER A 403 -35.18 -6.89 3.30
N ALA A 404 -35.08 -5.67 3.85
CA ALA A 404 -36.19 -4.99 4.49
C ALA A 404 -37.48 -4.88 3.62
N TYR A 405 -37.28 -4.56 2.33
CA TYR A 405 -38.43 -4.45 1.41
C TYR A 405 -39.07 -5.82 1.09
N GLY A 406 -38.21 -6.85 0.90
CA GLY A 406 -38.72 -8.22 0.72
C GLY A 406 -39.50 -8.70 1.93
N LEU A 407 -39.00 -8.41 3.14
CA LEU A 407 -39.71 -8.71 4.40
C LEU A 407 -41.05 -7.96 4.51
N TRP A 408 -41.08 -6.69 4.11
CA TRP A 408 -42.31 -5.90 4.08
C TRP A 408 -43.34 -6.50 3.09
N GLN A 409 -42.90 -6.99 1.92
CA GLN A 409 -43.77 -7.70 1.00
C GLN A 409 -44.34 -8.98 1.61
N VAL A 410 -43.52 -9.77 2.34
CA VAL A 410 -43.99 -10.95 3.06
C VAL A 410 -45.14 -10.61 4.02
N ILE A 411 -45.02 -9.52 4.78
CA ILE A 411 -46.06 -9.10 5.72
C ILE A 411 -47.37 -8.74 4.99
N LYS A 412 -47.28 -8.06 3.85
CA LYS A 412 -48.45 -7.63 3.07
C LYS A 412 -49.14 -8.74 2.25
N LEU A 413 -48.44 -9.83 1.96
CA LEU A 413 -48.98 -10.95 1.21
C LEU A 413 -50.16 -11.56 1.96
N SER A 414 -51.39 -11.37 1.42
CA SER A 414 -52.57 -12.07 1.93
C SER A 414 -52.61 -13.50 1.37
N PRO A 415 -53.10 -14.51 2.16
CA PRO A 415 -53.26 -15.88 1.69
C PRO A 415 -54.10 -16.01 0.41
N LEU A 416 -55.11 -15.13 0.26
CA LEU A 416 -56.01 -15.11 -0.89
C LEU A 416 -55.33 -14.59 -2.18
N GLU A 417 -54.47 -13.59 -2.07
CA GLU A 417 -53.71 -13.05 -3.21
C GLU A 417 -52.62 -14.01 -3.68
N ALA A 418 -51.97 -14.70 -2.74
CA ALA A 418 -50.93 -15.70 -3.03
C ALA A 418 -51.47 -16.91 -3.82
N MET A 419 -52.78 -17.23 -3.67
CA MET A 419 -53.41 -18.34 -4.38
C MET A 419 -54.09 -17.92 -5.71
N LYS A 420 -54.29 -16.60 -5.98
CA LYS A 420 -54.95 -16.09 -7.20
C LYS A 420 -54.01 -15.85 -8.39
N HIS A 421 -52.69 -15.90 -8.20
CA HIS A 421 -51.76 -15.77 -9.31
C HIS A 421 -51.56 -17.14 -9.98
N GLU A 422 -52.40 -17.47 -10.93
CA GLU A 422 -52.14 -18.37 -12.03
C GLU A 422 -51.47 -17.65 -13.17
#